data_d18f043c345d410218f4d65b1ea814ba
#
_entry.id   d18f043c345d410218f4d65b1ea814ba
#
_cell.length_a   1.000
_cell.length_b   1.000
_cell.length_c   1.000
_cell.angle_alpha   90.00
_cell.angle_beta   90.00
_cell.angle_gamma   90.00
#
_symmetry.space_group_name_H-M   'P 1'
#
loop_
_entity.id
_entity.type
_entity.pdbx_description
1 polymer ?
#
loop_
_entity_poly.entity_id
_entity_poly.type
_entity_poly.pdbx_seq_one_letter_code
_entity_poly.pdbx_strand_id
1 'polypeptide(L)'
;GLACAAVLGHDAVIFLDDDETVIDADFMKRATYALGQQTRQGLPILVKSGYFYDRDGSPLAPTDKAGICHRWWTKRIEFNRWMKKALSGTRISRSNYVCGGLMALHARAFTRVAFDPFITRGEDLDYLFNMRMFGYDVWFDNEWTVRHLPPESEKRSPRFMQDVYRWYYERAKLTFAAHQKELIPVTAASLMPYPGPWISRELDDRVRKTAMVRSVFTREHEGYLRIWRHGIGEAKAYARQNAASYLRFQSFWPKIMDGLWRDAQLISILEGAE
;
A
#
# COMPACT_ATOMS: atom_id res chain seq x y z
N GLY A 1 -10.19 -3.75 -13.09
CA GLY A 1 -9.30 -4.91 -13.16
C GLY A 1 -9.83 -6.11 -12.38
N LEU A 2 -10.02 -6.00 -11.04
CA LEU A 2 -10.43 -7.16 -10.21
C LEU A 2 -11.80 -7.72 -10.58
N ALA A 3 -12.77 -6.87 -10.91
CA ALA A 3 -14.08 -7.33 -11.38
C ALA A 3 -13.98 -8.12 -12.69
N CYS A 4 -13.20 -7.62 -13.65
CA CYS A 4 -12.94 -8.35 -14.91
C CYS A 4 -12.25 -9.69 -14.65
N ALA A 5 -11.27 -9.72 -13.74
CA ALA A 5 -10.59 -10.96 -13.36
C ALA A 5 -11.55 -11.96 -12.73
N ALA A 6 -12.52 -11.52 -11.94
CA ALA A 6 -13.56 -12.40 -11.37
C ALA A 6 -14.51 -12.93 -12.44
N VAL A 7 -14.99 -12.09 -13.35
CA VAL A 7 -15.86 -12.51 -14.48
C VAL A 7 -15.16 -13.56 -15.34
N LEU A 8 -13.89 -13.32 -15.69
CA LEU A 8 -13.09 -14.25 -16.49
C LEU A 8 -12.59 -15.46 -15.70
N GLY A 9 -12.82 -15.51 -14.40
CA GLY A 9 -12.43 -16.63 -13.54
C GLY A 9 -10.93 -16.83 -13.40
N HIS A 10 -10.14 -15.73 -13.43
CA HIS A 10 -8.70 -15.80 -13.24
C HIS A 10 -8.32 -16.15 -11.81
N ASP A 11 -7.40 -17.09 -11.64
CA ASP A 11 -6.90 -17.52 -10.33
C ASP A 11 -5.97 -16.49 -9.67
N ALA A 12 -5.38 -15.60 -10.45
CA ALA A 12 -4.48 -14.57 -9.95
C ALA A 12 -4.52 -13.29 -10.80
N VAL A 13 -4.19 -12.17 -10.18
CA VAL A 13 -3.97 -10.86 -10.84
C VAL A 13 -2.58 -10.36 -10.45
N ILE A 14 -1.84 -9.86 -11.44
CA ILE A 14 -0.55 -9.22 -11.24
C ILE A 14 -0.70 -7.74 -11.60
N PHE A 15 -0.29 -6.86 -10.69
CA PHE A 15 -0.22 -5.43 -10.91
C PHE A 15 1.19 -5.06 -11.34
N LEU A 16 1.25 -4.23 -12.38
CA LEU A 16 2.48 -3.63 -12.90
C LEU A 16 2.17 -2.17 -13.25
N ASP A 17 2.96 -1.23 -12.75
CA ASP A 17 2.80 0.18 -13.07
C ASP A 17 3.37 0.49 -14.47
N ASP A 18 2.89 1.54 -15.10
CA ASP A 18 3.27 1.94 -16.46
C ASP A 18 4.69 2.52 -16.57
N ASP A 19 5.30 2.86 -15.45
CA ASP A 19 6.70 3.30 -15.35
C ASP A 19 7.65 2.20 -14.82
N GLU A 20 7.17 0.95 -14.80
CA GLU A 20 7.96 -0.23 -14.45
C GLU A 20 8.30 -1.08 -15.68
N THR A 21 9.53 -1.57 -15.76
CA THR A 21 10.01 -2.41 -16.85
C THR A 21 10.37 -3.79 -16.35
N VAL A 22 9.80 -4.81 -16.97
CA VAL A 22 10.16 -6.21 -16.75
C VAL A 22 11.51 -6.48 -17.42
N ILE A 23 12.48 -6.87 -16.62
CA ILE A 23 13.87 -7.18 -17.09
C ILE A 23 14.22 -8.66 -16.95
N ASP A 24 13.39 -9.44 -16.29
CA ASP A 24 13.62 -10.84 -15.97
C ASP A 24 12.77 -11.75 -16.87
N ALA A 25 13.39 -12.66 -17.62
CA ALA A 25 12.70 -13.63 -18.46
C ALA A 25 11.79 -14.59 -17.64
N ASP A 26 12.14 -14.86 -16.39
CA ASP A 26 11.36 -15.67 -15.45
C ASP A 26 10.31 -14.88 -14.66
N PHE A 27 9.99 -13.65 -15.06
CA PHE A 27 9.10 -12.73 -14.33
C PHE A 27 7.79 -13.41 -13.90
N MET A 28 7.07 -14.03 -14.83
CA MET A 28 5.78 -14.69 -14.54
C MET A 28 5.95 -15.88 -13.59
N LYS A 29 7.00 -16.67 -13.74
CA LYS A 29 7.30 -17.79 -12.85
C LYS A 29 7.62 -17.30 -11.43
N ARG A 30 8.33 -16.16 -11.30
CA ARG A 30 8.58 -15.53 -10.01
C ARG A 30 7.30 -14.92 -9.43
N ALA A 31 6.49 -14.24 -10.23
CA ALA A 31 5.22 -13.67 -9.82
C ALA A 31 4.27 -14.71 -9.21
N THR A 32 4.17 -15.89 -9.82
CA THR A 32 3.28 -16.98 -9.37
C THR A 32 3.92 -17.91 -8.35
N TYR A 33 5.24 -17.81 -8.10
CA TYR A 33 5.92 -18.69 -7.15
C TYR A 33 5.27 -18.64 -5.76
N ALA A 34 4.90 -19.80 -5.25
CA ALA A 34 4.24 -20.01 -3.96
C ALA A 34 2.87 -19.33 -3.80
N LEU A 35 2.37 -18.55 -4.78
CA LEU A 35 1.06 -17.91 -4.70
C LEU A 35 -0.05 -18.98 -4.63
N GLY A 36 -1.01 -18.82 -3.71
CA GLY A 36 -2.07 -19.78 -3.44
C GLY A 36 -1.66 -20.97 -2.56
N GLN A 37 -0.38 -21.17 -2.28
CA GLN A 37 0.15 -22.22 -1.42
C GLN A 37 0.14 -21.79 0.06
N GLN A 38 0.61 -22.68 0.92
CA GLN A 38 0.80 -22.42 2.34
C GLN A 38 2.28 -22.47 2.73
N THR A 39 2.65 -21.66 3.71
CA THR A 39 3.95 -21.77 4.37
C THR A 39 4.05 -23.07 5.17
N ARG A 40 5.25 -23.41 5.66
CA ARG A 40 5.44 -24.55 6.58
C ARG A 40 4.62 -24.44 7.86
N GLN A 41 4.18 -23.23 8.24
CA GLN A 41 3.33 -22.99 9.40
C GLN A 41 1.83 -23.02 9.08
N GLY A 42 1.44 -23.41 7.86
CA GLY A 42 0.05 -23.46 7.40
C GLY A 42 -0.55 -22.10 7.03
N LEU A 43 0.22 -21.02 7.00
CA LEU A 43 -0.27 -19.68 6.65
C LEU A 43 -0.40 -19.55 5.12
N PRO A 44 -1.55 -19.08 4.59
CA PRO A 44 -1.75 -18.98 3.17
C PRO A 44 -0.96 -17.81 2.56
N ILE A 45 -0.39 -18.02 1.38
CA ILE A 45 0.30 -17.00 0.58
C ILE A 45 -0.66 -16.53 -0.51
N LEU A 46 -1.52 -15.57 -0.17
CA LEU A 46 -2.57 -15.05 -1.07
C LEU A 46 -2.24 -13.70 -1.69
N VAL A 47 -1.35 -12.95 -1.06
CA VAL A 47 -0.87 -11.67 -1.56
C VAL A 47 0.64 -11.65 -1.45
N LYS A 48 1.28 -11.35 -2.54
CA LYS A 48 2.73 -11.30 -2.63
C LYS A 48 3.16 -10.01 -3.31
N SER A 49 4.22 -9.37 -2.81
CA SER A 49 4.85 -8.21 -3.41
C SER A 49 6.32 -8.48 -3.63
N GLY A 50 6.82 -8.03 -4.77
CA GLY A 50 8.25 -7.90 -5.02
C GLY A 50 8.78 -6.53 -4.63
N TYR A 51 9.82 -6.09 -5.31
CA TYR A 51 10.44 -4.78 -5.14
C TYR A 51 11.00 -4.29 -6.48
N PHE A 52 11.36 -3.02 -6.53
CA PHE A 52 11.94 -2.44 -7.72
C PHE A 52 13.37 -1.92 -7.48
N TYR A 53 14.16 -1.93 -8.55
CA TYR A 53 15.40 -1.17 -8.64
C TYR A 53 15.12 0.19 -9.27
N ASP A 54 15.73 1.25 -8.74
CA ASP A 54 15.75 2.56 -9.39
C ASP A 54 16.69 2.58 -10.63
N ARG A 55 16.83 3.75 -11.24
CA ARG A 55 17.73 3.95 -12.41
C ARG A 55 19.18 3.58 -12.11
N ASP A 56 19.62 3.75 -10.87
CA ASP A 56 20.98 3.50 -10.42
C ASP A 56 21.20 2.04 -9.97
N GLY A 57 20.16 1.20 -10.08
CA GLY A 57 20.19 -0.20 -9.65
C GLY A 57 20.09 -0.38 -8.14
N SER A 58 19.57 0.61 -7.41
CA SER A 58 19.36 0.54 -5.97
C SER A 58 17.92 0.11 -5.63
N PRO A 59 17.72 -0.85 -4.72
CA PRO A 59 16.40 -1.18 -4.18
C PRO A 59 16.01 -0.27 -3.01
N LEU A 60 16.85 0.69 -2.65
CA LEU A 60 16.66 1.56 -1.50
C LEU A 60 16.18 2.95 -1.94
N ALA A 61 15.23 3.50 -1.20
CA ALA A 61 14.80 4.86 -1.43
C ALA A 61 15.97 5.85 -1.19
N PRO A 62 16.17 6.85 -2.07
CA PRO A 62 17.20 7.84 -1.86
C PRO A 62 16.98 8.56 -0.52
N THR A 63 18.00 8.56 0.32
CA THR A 63 17.97 9.29 1.59
C THR A 63 18.61 10.64 1.36
N ASP A 64 17.81 11.70 1.45
CA ASP A 64 18.33 13.05 1.46
C ASP A 64 19.32 13.20 2.62
N LYS A 65 20.36 14.00 2.41
CA LYS A 65 21.31 14.37 3.49
C LYS A 65 20.50 14.79 4.71
N ALA A 66 20.80 14.21 5.87
CA ALA A 66 20.06 14.41 7.11
C ALA A 66 20.08 15.88 7.56
N GLY A 67 19.23 16.70 6.96
CA GLY A 67 19.02 18.08 7.33
C GLY A 67 17.85 18.23 8.32
N ILE A 68 17.75 19.41 8.94
CA ILE A 68 16.68 19.74 9.89
C ILE A 68 15.28 19.51 9.31
N CYS A 69 15.11 19.71 8.00
CA CYS A 69 13.83 19.51 7.29
C CYS A 69 13.36 18.06 7.24
N HIS A 70 14.23 17.09 7.49
CA HIS A 70 13.92 15.66 7.42
C HIS A 70 13.87 14.97 8.80
N ARG A 71 14.21 15.69 9.86
CA ARG A 71 14.36 15.13 11.22
C ARG A 71 13.10 14.42 11.73
N TRP A 72 11.93 14.92 11.40
CA TRP A 72 10.65 14.36 11.87
C TRP A 72 9.91 13.55 10.81
N TRP A 73 10.38 13.59 9.54
CA TRP A 73 9.79 12.83 8.44
C TRP A 73 10.79 11.83 7.88
N THR A 74 11.07 10.80 8.68
CA THR A 74 12.13 9.80 8.46
C THR A 74 11.67 8.57 7.67
N LYS A 75 10.52 8.67 6.95
CA LYS A 75 9.85 7.57 6.22
C LYS A 75 10.82 6.74 5.37
N ARG A 76 11.70 7.39 4.61
CA ARG A 76 12.66 6.70 3.74
C ARG A 76 13.72 5.92 4.52
N ILE A 77 14.16 6.44 5.66
CA ILE A 77 15.15 5.77 6.54
C ILE A 77 14.53 4.52 7.14
N GLU A 78 13.31 4.60 7.63
CA GLU A 78 12.59 3.49 8.24
C GLU A 78 12.25 2.43 7.20
N PHE A 79 11.81 2.84 6.01
CA PHE A 79 11.61 1.97 4.85
C PHE A 79 12.92 1.24 4.47
N ASN A 80 14.03 1.95 4.31
CA ASN A 80 15.31 1.34 3.94
C ASN A 80 15.80 0.33 4.99
N ARG A 81 15.54 0.59 6.27
CA ARG A 81 15.86 -0.36 7.34
C ARG A 81 15.04 -1.65 7.19
N TRP A 82 13.76 -1.51 6.90
CA TRP A 82 12.90 -2.65 6.62
C TRP A 82 13.36 -3.39 5.36
N MET A 83 13.59 -2.69 4.25
CA MET A 83 13.99 -3.27 2.95
C MET A 83 15.29 -4.07 3.07
N LYS A 84 16.33 -3.52 3.71
CA LYS A 84 17.60 -4.23 3.94
C LYS A 84 17.39 -5.55 4.68
N LYS A 85 16.52 -5.55 5.69
CA LYS A 85 16.18 -6.78 6.44
C LYS A 85 15.42 -7.77 5.56
N ALA A 86 14.47 -7.32 4.77
CA ALA A 86 13.67 -8.17 3.88
C ALA A 86 14.52 -8.82 2.79
N LEU A 87 15.41 -8.06 2.17
CA LEU A 87 16.33 -8.56 1.14
C LEU A 87 17.35 -9.57 1.67
N SER A 88 17.77 -9.46 2.93
CA SER A 88 18.69 -10.43 3.56
C SER A 88 17.99 -11.66 4.12
N GLY A 89 16.67 -11.73 4.06
CA GLY A 89 15.87 -12.83 4.58
C GLY A 89 15.70 -13.98 3.59
N THR A 90 14.77 -14.90 3.94
CA THR A 90 14.33 -15.97 3.05
C THR A 90 13.57 -15.40 1.87
N ARG A 91 13.53 -16.13 0.74
CA ARG A 91 12.86 -15.70 -0.47
C ARG A 91 11.44 -15.19 -0.20
N ILE A 92 10.64 -15.98 0.48
CA ILE A 92 9.30 -15.57 0.92
C ILE A 92 9.34 -15.24 2.40
N SER A 93 9.01 -14.01 2.75
CA SER A 93 8.96 -13.55 4.14
C SER A 93 7.71 -12.69 4.40
N ARG A 94 7.23 -12.67 5.65
CA ARG A 94 6.09 -11.82 6.04
C ARG A 94 6.45 -10.36 5.87
N SER A 95 5.58 -9.60 5.19
CA SER A 95 5.85 -8.22 4.84
C SER A 95 5.06 -7.21 5.67
N ASN A 96 5.70 -6.06 5.94
CA ASN A 96 5.05 -4.83 6.40
C ASN A 96 4.99 -3.76 5.30
N TYR A 97 5.32 -4.12 4.08
CA TYR A 97 5.36 -3.25 2.91
C TYR A 97 4.83 -3.98 1.67
N VAL A 98 4.25 -3.23 0.78
CA VAL A 98 3.84 -3.68 -0.55
C VAL A 98 4.35 -2.67 -1.57
N CYS A 99 4.83 -3.14 -2.69
CA CYS A 99 5.07 -2.36 -3.89
C CYS A 99 3.83 -2.49 -4.78
N GLY A 100 3.08 -1.42 -4.98
CA GLY A 100 1.80 -1.44 -5.69
C GLY A 100 1.95 -1.88 -7.13
N GLY A 101 2.97 -1.37 -7.81
CA GLY A 101 3.29 -1.74 -9.18
C GLY A 101 3.92 -3.12 -9.34
N LEU A 102 4.23 -3.83 -8.25
CA LEU A 102 4.71 -5.21 -8.31
C LEU A 102 4.04 -6.05 -7.23
N MET A 103 2.76 -6.33 -7.42
CA MET A 103 1.94 -7.08 -6.50
C MET A 103 1.15 -8.17 -7.23
N ALA A 104 1.14 -9.38 -6.66
CA ALA A 104 0.33 -10.51 -7.13
C ALA A 104 -0.73 -10.85 -6.09
N LEU A 105 -1.99 -10.93 -6.53
CA LEU A 105 -3.15 -11.32 -5.73
C LEU A 105 -3.73 -12.62 -6.24
N HIS A 106 -3.88 -13.60 -5.36
CA HIS A 106 -4.65 -14.81 -5.64
C HIS A 106 -6.16 -14.53 -5.56
N ALA A 107 -7.00 -15.25 -6.30
CA ALA A 107 -8.45 -15.08 -6.30
C ALA A 107 -9.06 -15.13 -4.89
N ARG A 108 -8.59 -16.01 -4.03
CA ARG A 108 -9.01 -16.10 -2.63
C ARG A 108 -8.73 -14.84 -1.80
N ALA A 109 -7.87 -13.94 -2.26
CA ALA A 109 -7.65 -12.64 -1.65
C ALA A 109 -8.54 -11.56 -2.26
N PHE A 110 -8.44 -11.35 -3.58
CA PHE A 110 -9.11 -10.21 -4.22
C PHE A 110 -10.64 -10.38 -4.28
N THR A 111 -11.18 -11.60 -4.19
CA THR A 111 -12.62 -11.80 -4.06
C THR A 111 -13.14 -11.56 -2.64
N ARG A 112 -12.27 -11.50 -1.65
CA ARG A 112 -12.67 -11.35 -0.22
C ARG A 112 -12.31 -9.99 0.36
N VAL A 113 -11.23 -9.37 -0.10
CA VAL A 113 -10.75 -8.08 0.42
C VAL A 113 -10.64 -7.09 -0.72
N ALA A 114 -11.35 -5.98 -0.61
CA ALA A 114 -11.36 -4.89 -1.58
C ALA A 114 -10.20 -3.93 -1.36
N PHE A 115 -9.77 -3.26 -2.45
CA PHE A 115 -9.06 -1.99 -2.31
C PHE A 115 -9.98 -0.93 -1.71
N ASP A 116 -9.41 -0.01 -0.96
CA ASP A 116 -10.15 1.08 -0.32
C ASP A 116 -10.33 2.26 -1.31
N PRO A 117 -11.56 2.56 -1.74
CA PRO A 117 -11.79 3.66 -2.67
C PRO A 117 -11.66 5.06 -2.02
N PHE A 118 -11.53 5.13 -0.70
CA PHE A 118 -11.43 6.38 0.06
C PHE A 118 -9.98 6.77 0.40
N ILE A 119 -9.00 5.88 0.13
CA ILE A 119 -7.60 6.23 0.33
C ILE A 119 -7.15 7.24 -0.72
N THR A 120 -6.46 8.29 -0.29
CA THR A 120 -6.03 9.36 -1.21
C THR A 120 -4.73 9.05 -1.94
N ARG A 121 -3.98 8.08 -1.42
CA ARG A 121 -2.70 7.62 -1.96
C ARG A 121 -2.19 6.41 -1.19
N GLY A 122 -1.41 5.55 -1.88
CA GLY A 122 -0.72 4.40 -1.28
C GLY A 122 -1.69 3.28 -0.96
N GLU A 123 -2.56 3.03 -1.91
CA GLU A 123 -3.55 1.96 -1.96
C GLU A 123 -2.92 0.58 -1.77
N ASP A 124 -1.67 0.44 -2.15
CA ASP A 124 -0.84 -0.75 -1.96
C ASP A 124 -0.63 -1.10 -0.47
N LEU A 125 -0.09 -0.13 0.27
CA LEU A 125 0.13 -0.32 1.70
C LEU A 125 -1.19 -0.34 2.49
N ASP A 126 -2.19 0.41 2.03
CA ASP A 126 -3.55 0.33 2.56
C ASP A 126 -4.12 -1.08 2.39
N TYR A 127 -3.92 -1.70 1.24
CA TYR A 127 -4.37 -3.07 0.99
C TYR A 127 -3.72 -4.08 1.95
N LEU A 128 -2.43 -3.89 2.31
CA LEU A 128 -1.79 -4.69 3.37
C LEU A 128 -2.52 -4.56 4.71
N PHE A 129 -2.92 -3.35 5.10
CA PHE A 129 -3.68 -3.16 6.34
C PHE A 129 -5.04 -3.83 6.27
N ASN A 130 -5.72 -3.71 5.12
CA ASN A 130 -7.00 -4.34 4.89
C ASN A 130 -6.87 -5.87 4.98
N MET A 131 -5.91 -6.48 4.31
CA MET A 131 -5.64 -7.92 4.42
C MET A 131 -5.43 -8.36 5.87
N ARG A 132 -4.64 -7.61 6.64
CA ARG A 132 -4.38 -7.95 8.04
C ARG A 132 -5.59 -7.82 8.94
N MET A 133 -6.44 -6.82 8.73
CA MET A 133 -7.71 -6.70 9.46
C MET A 133 -8.60 -7.92 9.27
N PHE A 134 -8.53 -8.57 8.10
CA PHE A 134 -9.28 -9.79 7.77
C PHE A 134 -8.51 -11.09 8.02
N GLY A 135 -7.38 -11.04 8.73
CA GLY A 135 -6.64 -12.22 9.15
C GLY A 135 -5.68 -12.80 8.12
N TYR A 136 -5.39 -12.06 7.07
CA TYR A 136 -4.43 -12.49 6.05
C TYR A 136 -3.11 -11.74 6.15
N ASP A 137 -2.02 -12.44 5.84
CA ASP A 137 -0.71 -11.80 5.71
C ASP A 137 -0.41 -11.45 4.26
N VAL A 138 0.44 -10.43 4.11
CA VAL A 138 1.09 -10.11 2.84
C VAL A 138 2.53 -10.58 2.89
N TRP A 139 3.02 -11.10 1.78
CA TRP A 139 4.33 -11.73 1.68
C TRP A 139 5.25 -10.94 0.76
N PHE A 140 6.52 -10.89 1.11
CA PHE A 140 7.58 -10.29 0.31
C PHE A 140 8.38 -11.39 -0.38
N ASP A 141 8.63 -11.25 -1.69
CA ASP A 141 9.49 -12.12 -2.48
C ASP A 141 10.75 -11.35 -2.87
N ASN A 142 11.88 -11.69 -2.26
CA ASN A 142 13.15 -11.01 -2.51
C ASN A 142 13.84 -11.42 -3.83
N GLU A 143 13.24 -12.30 -4.61
CA GLU A 143 13.70 -12.67 -5.93
C GLU A 143 12.80 -12.13 -7.06
N TRP A 144 11.68 -11.47 -6.75
CA TRP A 144 10.76 -10.94 -7.74
C TRP A 144 10.90 -9.42 -7.84
N THR A 145 11.38 -8.93 -8.98
CA THR A 145 11.77 -7.53 -9.15
C THR A 145 11.49 -7.01 -10.54
N VAL A 146 11.35 -5.68 -10.63
CA VAL A 146 11.29 -4.89 -11.86
C VAL A 146 12.21 -3.69 -11.77
N ARG A 147 12.43 -3.01 -12.89
CA ARG A 147 13.11 -1.72 -12.93
C ARG A 147 12.08 -0.60 -12.97
N HIS A 148 12.14 0.31 -12.01
CA HIS A 148 11.28 1.48 -11.95
C HIS A 148 11.96 2.68 -12.61
N LEU A 149 11.34 3.21 -13.67
CA LEU A 149 11.83 4.30 -14.49
C LEU A 149 10.82 5.46 -14.51
N PRO A 150 10.59 6.11 -13.37
CA PRO A 150 9.61 7.19 -13.31
C PRO A 150 10.00 8.31 -14.27
N PRO A 151 9.02 8.95 -14.94
CA PRO A 151 9.28 10.09 -15.79
C PRO A 151 9.95 11.20 -14.98
N GLU A 152 10.81 11.99 -15.62
CA GLU A 152 11.40 13.16 -15.00
C GLU A 152 10.28 14.10 -14.55
N SER A 153 10.11 14.24 -13.26
CA SER A 153 8.96 14.95 -12.73
C SER A 153 9.10 16.46 -12.94
N GLU A 154 8.20 17.05 -13.70
CA GLU A 154 7.87 18.45 -13.53
C GLU A 154 7.54 18.73 -12.05
N LYS A 155 7.82 19.94 -11.58
CA LYS A 155 7.62 20.39 -10.19
C LYS A 155 6.22 19.99 -9.68
N ARG A 156 6.12 18.89 -8.94
CA ARG A 156 4.86 18.41 -8.39
C ARG A 156 4.55 19.17 -7.10
N SER A 157 3.27 19.49 -6.93
CA SER A 157 2.71 19.89 -5.63
C SER A 157 3.23 18.95 -4.52
N PRO A 158 3.54 19.47 -3.32
CA PRO A 158 4.24 18.66 -2.33
C PRO A 158 3.44 17.40 -2.00
N ARG A 159 3.99 16.25 -2.34
CA ARG A 159 3.43 14.92 -1.99
C ARG A 159 3.16 14.79 -0.48
N PHE A 160 3.74 15.69 0.31
CA PHE A 160 3.56 15.74 1.75
C PHE A 160 2.11 15.94 2.18
N MET A 161 1.32 16.77 1.46
CA MET A 161 -0.10 16.95 1.78
C MET A 161 -0.90 15.65 1.57
N GLN A 162 -0.63 14.93 0.49
CA GLN A 162 -1.25 13.62 0.23
C GLN A 162 -0.87 12.61 1.31
N ASP A 163 0.40 12.57 1.72
CA ASP A 163 0.85 11.74 2.84
C ASP A 163 0.16 12.12 4.16
N VAL A 164 -0.09 13.41 4.42
CA VAL A 164 -0.81 13.86 5.62
C VAL A 164 -2.24 13.33 5.63
N TYR A 165 -3.00 13.50 4.54
CA TYR A 165 -4.35 12.95 4.41
C TYR A 165 -4.36 11.45 4.59
N ARG A 166 -3.48 10.73 3.87
CA ARG A 166 -3.34 9.29 3.96
C ARG A 166 -3.18 8.83 5.40
N TRP A 167 -2.16 9.32 6.11
CA TRP A 167 -1.82 8.80 7.43
C TRP A 167 -2.89 9.10 8.49
N TYR A 168 -3.57 10.25 8.41
CA TYR A 168 -4.71 10.51 9.28
C TYR A 168 -5.88 9.60 8.97
N TYR A 169 -6.15 9.34 7.70
CA TYR A 169 -7.19 8.43 7.27
C TYR A 169 -6.90 7.00 7.73
N GLU A 170 -5.71 6.48 7.45
CA GLU A 170 -5.28 5.14 7.88
C GLU A 170 -5.40 4.96 9.39
N ARG A 171 -4.88 5.91 10.16
CA ARG A 171 -4.98 5.86 11.62
C ARG A 171 -6.43 5.81 12.09
N ALA A 172 -7.30 6.63 11.52
CA ALA A 172 -8.71 6.66 11.89
C ALA A 172 -9.42 5.35 11.50
N LYS A 173 -9.18 4.83 10.29
CA LYS A 173 -9.73 3.55 9.82
C LYS A 173 -9.32 2.39 10.73
N LEU A 174 -8.02 2.26 11.02
CA LEU A 174 -7.51 1.20 11.88
C LEU A 174 -8.01 1.33 13.33
N THR A 175 -8.16 2.58 13.82
CA THR A 175 -8.78 2.82 15.14
C THR A 175 -10.24 2.40 15.16
N PHE A 176 -10.99 2.73 14.11
CA PHE A 176 -12.40 2.31 14.00
C PHE A 176 -12.51 0.78 13.88
N ALA A 177 -11.68 0.16 13.05
CA ALA A 177 -11.65 -1.29 12.87
C ALA A 177 -11.32 -2.06 14.16
N ALA A 178 -10.44 -1.52 14.99
CA ALA A 178 -10.06 -2.13 16.27
C ALA A 178 -11.22 -2.26 17.28
N HIS A 179 -12.33 -1.56 17.06
CA HIS A 179 -13.55 -1.69 17.86
C HIS A 179 -14.57 -2.69 17.25
N GLN A 180 -14.28 -3.27 16.10
CA GLN A 180 -15.13 -4.28 15.48
C GLN A 180 -14.66 -5.67 15.94
N LYS A 181 -15.60 -6.48 16.47
CA LYS A 181 -15.28 -7.82 17.04
C LYS A 181 -14.77 -8.81 16.01
N GLU A 182 -15.21 -8.65 14.77
CA GLU A 182 -14.91 -9.56 13.66
C GLU A 182 -13.56 -9.28 12.99
N LEU A 183 -12.91 -8.15 13.36
CA LEU A 183 -11.66 -7.73 12.73
C LEU A 183 -10.45 -7.91 13.67
N ILE A 184 -9.33 -8.21 13.08
CA ILE A 184 -8.06 -8.30 13.82
C ILE A 184 -7.47 -6.88 13.95
N PRO A 185 -7.20 -6.41 15.18
CA PRO A 185 -6.61 -5.10 15.37
C PRO A 185 -5.21 -4.99 14.75
N VAL A 186 -5.03 -4.05 13.84
CA VAL A 186 -3.72 -3.70 13.28
C VAL A 186 -3.16 -2.51 14.06
N THR A 187 -2.05 -2.71 14.76
CA THR A 187 -1.47 -1.71 15.65
C THR A 187 -0.16 -1.15 15.12
N ALA A 188 0.22 0.04 15.58
CA ALA A 188 1.52 0.61 15.27
C ALA A 188 2.69 -0.33 15.63
N ALA A 189 2.58 -1.03 16.76
CA ALA A 189 3.60 -1.98 17.20
C ALA A 189 3.79 -3.17 16.26
N SER A 190 2.69 -3.71 15.70
CA SER A 190 2.73 -4.83 14.75
C SER A 190 3.35 -4.46 13.40
N LEU A 191 3.49 -3.15 13.13
CA LEU A 191 3.99 -2.59 11.87
C LEU A 191 5.37 -1.91 12.02
N MET A 192 6.06 -2.12 13.13
CA MET A 192 7.42 -1.59 13.30
C MET A 192 8.45 -2.34 12.44
N PRO A 193 9.52 -1.68 11.99
CA PRO A 193 9.85 -0.25 12.10
C PRO A 193 9.10 0.63 11.11
N TYR A 194 8.49 0.08 10.08
CA TYR A 194 7.73 0.76 9.05
C TYR A 194 6.48 -0.07 8.71
N PRO A 195 5.31 0.54 8.52
CA PRO A 195 4.94 1.93 8.66
C PRO A 195 4.43 2.34 10.06
N GLY A 196 4.66 1.55 11.09
CA GLY A 196 4.13 1.74 12.44
C GLY A 196 4.16 3.18 12.98
N PRO A 197 5.29 3.93 12.88
CA PRO A 197 5.35 5.30 13.38
C PRO A 197 4.33 6.27 12.78
N TRP A 198 3.87 6.00 11.54
CA TRP A 198 2.96 6.87 10.78
C TRP A 198 1.48 6.69 11.15
N ILE A 199 1.14 5.60 11.82
CA ILE A 199 -0.22 5.36 12.36
C ILE A 199 -0.26 5.47 13.90
N SER A 200 0.86 5.83 14.53
CA SER A 200 0.98 5.99 15.98
C SER A 200 0.41 7.33 16.47
N ARG A 201 0.36 7.50 17.78
CA ARG A 201 -0.03 8.77 18.41
C ARG A 201 0.94 9.92 18.10
N GLU A 202 2.17 9.62 17.71
CA GLU A 202 3.20 10.60 17.35
C GLU A 202 2.95 11.30 16.00
N LEU A 203 2.01 10.80 15.19
CA LEU A 203 1.73 11.36 13.86
C LEU A 203 1.48 12.87 13.90
N ASP A 204 0.67 13.34 14.85
CA ASP A 204 0.31 14.76 14.98
C ASP A 204 1.56 15.63 15.18
N ASP A 205 2.44 15.21 16.08
CA ASP A 205 3.69 15.91 16.38
C ASP A 205 4.63 15.88 15.17
N ARG A 206 4.80 14.74 14.54
CA ARG A 206 5.63 14.56 13.33
C ARG A 206 5.16 15.47 12.18
N VAL A 207 3.86 15.48 11.88
CA VAL A 207 3.28 16.31 10.81
C VAL A 207 3.45 17.79 11.13
N ARG A 208 3.10 18.25 12.36
CA ARG A 208 3.22 19.66 12.77
C ARG A 208 4.65 20.15 12.69
N LYS A 209 5.60 19.45 13.28
CA LYS A 209 7.02 19.83 13.26
C LYS A 209 7.59 19.85 11.85
N THR A 210 7.24 18.85 11.02
CA THR A 210 7.69 18.81 9.62
C THR A 210 7.13 19.98 8.83
N ALA A 211 5.82 20.24 8.92
CA ALA A 211 5.18 21.34 8.20
C ALA A 211 5.75 22.69 8.64
N MET A 212 5.92 22.92 9.95
CA MET A 212 6.49 24.15 10.51
C MET A 212 7.93 24.38 10.02
N VAL A 213 8.81 23.38 10.14
CA VAL A 213 10.22 23.55 9.75
C VAL A 213 10.34 23.74 8.24
N ARG A 214 9.60 22.97 7.45
CA ARG A 214 9.65 23.11 5.98
C ARG A 214 9.03 24.42 5.50
N SER A 215 8.05 24.99 6.20
CA SER A 215 7.50 26.30 5.87
C SER A 215 8.51 27.44 6.05
N VAL A 216 9.59 27.24 6.81
CA VAL A 216 10.66 28.24 7.00
C VAL A 216 11.84 27.98 6.07
N PHE A 217 12.21 26.71 5.85
CA PHE A 217 13.50 26.34 5.25
C PHE A 217 13.42 25.79 3.83
N THR A 218 12.21 25.69 3.21
CA THR A 218 12.08 25.17 1.85
C THR A 218 11.51 26.20 0.88
N ARG A 219 11.75 26.01 -0.42
CA ARG A 219 11.19 26.87 -1.49
C ARG A 219 9.65 26.78 -1.57
N GLU A 220 9.06 25.71 -1.08
CA GLU A 220 7.61 25.45 -1.08
C GLU A 220 6.95 25.92 0.22
N HIS A 221 7.49 26.96 0.86
CA HIS A 221 7.11 27.44 2.19
C HIS A 221 5.60 27.69 2.34
N GLU A 222 4.93 28.27 1.35
CA GLU A 222 3.48 28.55 1.39
C GLU A 222 2.64 27.26 1.49
N GLY A 223 2.99 26.23 0.74
CA GLY A 223 2.33 24.94 0.78
C GLY A 223 2.44 24.27 2.17
N TYR A 224 3.64 24.32 2.77
CA TYR A 224 3.84 23.78 4.12
C TYR A 224 3.16 24.63 5.20
N LEU A 225 3.13 25.95 5.06
CA LEU A 225 2.43 26.86 5.96
C LEU A 225 0.91 26.61 5.94
N ARG A 226 0.34 26.40 4.76
CA ARG A 226 -1.07 26.01 4.61
C ARG A 226 -1.35 24.68 5.30
N ILE A 227 -0.48 23.68 5.13
CA ILE A 227 -0.63 22.37 5.80
C ILE A 227 -0.61 22.56 7.31
N TRP A 228 0.33 23.35 7.84
CA TRP A 228 0.45 23.60 9.26
C TRP A 228 -0.79 24.31 9.85
N ARG A 229 -1.33 25.29 9.13
CA ARG A 229 -2.48 26.10 9.59
C ARG A 229 -3.82 25.39 9.44
N HIS A 230 -4.06 24.72 8.32
CA HIS A 230 -5.37 24.21 7.93
C HIS A 230 -5.36 22.71 7.58
N GLY A 231 -4.37 22.25 6.83
CA GLY A 231 -4.34 20.92 6.24
C GLY A 231 -4.43 19.77 7.25
N ILE A 232 -3.89 19.94 8.45
CA ILE A 232 -4.02 18.95 9.52
C ILE A 232 -5.47 18.83 9.97
N GLY A 233 -6.19 19.96 10.11
CA GLY A 233 -7.61 19.99 10.47
C GLY A 233 -8.47 19.35 9.39
N GLU A 234 -8.22 19.71 8.13
CA GLU A 234 -8.90 19.17 6.96
C GLU A 234 -8.68 17.66 6.83
N ALA A 235 -7.43 17.17 6.97
CA ALA A 235 -7.11 15.74 6.93
C ALA A 235 -7.82 14.94 8.04
N LYS A 236 -7.88 15.51 9.26
CA LYS A 236 -8.62 14.89 10.38
C LYS A 236 -10.13 14.87 10.14
N ALA A 237 -10.69 15.92 9.52
CA ALA A 237 -12.11 15.97 9.16
C ALA A 237 -12.43 14.91 8.10
N TYR A 238 -11.64 14.84 7.03
CA TYR A 238 -11.75 13.81 6.00
C TYR A 238 -11.67 12.40 6.59
N ALA A 239 -10.69 12.15 7.46
CA ALA A 239 -10.51 10.87 8.13
C ALA A 239 -11.73 10.46 8.97
N ARG A 240 -12.29 11.38 9.78
CA ARG A 240 -13.50 11.11 10.58
C ARG A 240 -14.73 10.80 9.71
N GLN A 241 -14.86 11.51 8.60
CA GLN A 241 -16.00 11.34 7.68
C GLN A 241 -15.96 9.99 6.95
N ASN A 242 -14.76 9.54 6.55
CA ASN A 242 -14.62 8.42 5.63
C ASN A 242 -14.08 7.12 6.25
N ALA A 243 -13.55 7.16 7.48
CA ALA A 243 -12.88 6.00 8.11
C ALA A 243 -13.78 4.74 8.20
N ALA A 244 -15.08 4.90 8.43
CA ALA A 244 -16.03 3.79 8.49
C ALA A 244 -16.55 3.36 7.10
N SER A 245 -16.37 4.20 6.08
CA SER A 245 -16.96 3.99 4.75
C SER A 245 -16.35 2.80 4.03
N TYR A 246 -15.04 2.59 4.20
CA TYR A 246 -14.37 1.40 3.68
C TYR A 246 -14.98 0.11 4.25
N LEU A 247 -15.16 -0.01 5.55
CA LEU A 247 -15.69 -1.23 6.15
C LEU A 247 -17.13 -1.51 5.70
N ARG A 248 -17.92 -0.45 5.47
CA ARG A 248 -19.25 -0.58 4.87
C ARG A 248 -19.16 -1.07 3.42
N PHE A 249 -18.27 -0.50 2.59
CA PHE A 249 -18.03 -0.97 1.22
C PHE A 249 -17.54 -2.42 1.22
N GLN A 250 -16.56 -2.72 2.05
CA GLN A 250 -15.98 -4.06 2.19
C GLN A 250 -17.04 -5.13 2.57
N SER A 251 -18.05 -4.78 3.34
CA SER A 251 -19.11 -5.75 3.72
C SER A 251 -19.93 -6.27 2.53
N PHE A 252 -19.99 -5.52 1.44
CA PHE A 252 -20.64 -5.93 0.19
C PHE A 252 -19.69 -6.60 -0.80
N TRP A 253 -18.39 -6.34 -0.68
CA TRP A 253 -17.40 -6.77 -1.67
C TRP A 253 -17.41 -8.27 -1.96
N PRO A 254 -17.38 -9.19 -0.98
CA PRO A 254 -17.43 -10.62 -1.26
C PRO A 254 -18.67 -11.05 -2.03
N LYS A 255 -19.85 -10.47 -1.71
CA LYS A 255 -21.10 -10.76 -2.39
C LYS A 255 -21.08 -10.30 -3.85
N ILE A 256 -20.51 -9.12 -4.12
CA ILE A 256 -20.32 -8.60 -5.48
C ILE A 256 -19.42 -9.56 -6.25
N MET A 257 -18.28 -9.93 -5.68
CA MET A 257 -17.31 -10.79 -6.35
C MET A 257 -17.81 -12.23 -6.57
N ASP A 258 -18.58 -12.78 -5.62
CA ASP A 258 -19.22 -14.08 -5.78
C ASP A 258 -20.27 -14.06 -6.91
N GLY A 259 -21.02 -12.95 -7.07
CA GLY A 259 -21.98 -12.76 -8.16
C GLY A 259 -21.33 -12.54 -9.52
N LEU A 260 -20.11 -12.01 -9.55
CA LEU A 260 -19.36 -11.79 -10.79
C LEU A 260 -18.54 -13.00 -11.22
N TRP A 261 -18.28 -13.95 -10.29
CA TRP A 261 -17.35 -15.04 -10.54
C TRP A 261 -17.82 -15.99 -11.63
N ARG A 262 -17.11 -15.98 -12.78
CA ARG A 262 -17.42 -16.81 -13.97
C ARG A 262 -18.84 -16.61 -14.49
N ASP A 263 -19.34 -15.37 -14.45
CA ASP A 263 -20.66 -15.05 -14.96
C ASP A 263 -20.69 -15.19 -16.49
N ALA A 264 -21.41 -16.20 -16.99
CA ALA A 264 -21.45 -16.55 -18.41
C ALA A 264 -22.05 -15.43 -19.28
N GLN A 265 -23.00 -14.66 -18.74
CA GLN A 265 -23.61 -13.56 -19.46
C GLN A 265 -22.63 -12.38 -19.63
N LEU A 266 -21.88 -12.04 -18.56
CA LEU A 266 -20.87 -11.02 -18.63
C LEU A 266 -19.65 -11.45 -19.47
N ILE A 267 -19.28 -12.73 -19.45
CA ILE A 267 -18.22 -13.27 -20.33
C ILE A 267 -18.62 -13.07 -21.79
N SER A 268 -19.84 -13.44 -22.17
CA SER A 268 -20.31 -13.30 -23.56
C SER A 268 -20.34 -11.84 -24.03
N ILE A 269 -20.60 -10.89 -23.14
CA ILE A 269 -20.54 -9.45 -23.45
C ILE A 269 -19.08 -9.01 -23.68
N LEU A 270 -18.14 -9.49 -22.85
CA LEU A 270 -16.72 -9.15 -22.99
C LEU A 270 -16.09 -9.75 -24.24
N GLU A 271 -16.49 -10.97 -24.63
CA GLU A 271 -16.01 -11.66 -25.82
C GLU A 271 -16.68 -11.14 -27.10
N GLY A 272 -17.93 -10.69 -27.02
CA GLY A 272 -18.67 -10.11 -28.15
C GLY A 272 -18.40 -8.61 -28.40
N ALA A 273 -17.56 -8.02 -27.60
CA ALA A 273 -17.11 -6.64 -27.77
C ALA A 273 -15.92 -6.49 -28.76
N GLU A 274 -15.57 -7.58 -29.50
CA GLU A 274 -14.73 -7.54 -30.67
C GLU A 274 -15.59 -7.21 -31.92
#